data_8c884beafbb5bde68b8ef3bb2fd41917
#
_entry.id   8c884beafbb5bde68b8ef3bb2fd41917
#
_cell.length_a   1.000
_cell.length_b   1.000
_cell.length_c   1.000
_cell.angle_alpha   90.00
_cell.angle_beta   90.00
_cell.angle_gamma   90.00
#
_symmetry.space_group_name_H-M   'P 1'
#
loop_
_entity.id
_entity.type
_entity.pdbx_description
1 polymer ?
#
loop_
_entity_poly.entity_id
_entity_poly.type
_entity_poly.pdbx_seq_one_letter_code
_entity_poly.pdbx_strand_id
1 'polypeptide(L)'
;GDVYKRQEETHYPMDDKISFTLQSMDKKRKEVNFALQLRIPKWCKQAGISVNGQLLQHAEGGRMAIVNRNWKKGDRVELHLPMEVTASTWYENSVTIERGPLVFALKMEEKWEKKEFEEPWYGPYYYSVTPTEPWNYGLVDFNRNKANEHARVTIHTEKQSSVFPWNKENAPIEIRMKARLVPSWKLYNEMAGPQPYSFCSGGEGPETEITLIPYGCTTLRITEFPVVGASR
;
A
#
# COMPACT_ATOMS: atom_id res chain seq x y z
N GLY A 1 -19.55 27.39 -19.40
CA GLY A 1 -19.28 27.54 -17.97
C GLY A 1 -19.76 26.32 -17.19
N ASP A 2 -19.05 25.92 -16.15
CA ASP A 2 -19.37 24.74 -15.36
C ASP A 2 -20.74 24.92 -14.68
N VAL A 3 -21.63 23.99 -14.91
CA VAL A 3 -22.98 23.97 -14.32
C VAL A 3 -22.91 23.66 -12.81
N TYR A 4 -21.81 23.03 -12.35
CA TYR A 4 -21.60 22.68 -10.94
C TYR A 4 -20.10 22.59 -10.62
N LYS A 5 -19.75 22.72 -9.32
CA LYS A 5 -18.43 22.38 -8.76
C LYS A 5 -18.60 21.28 -7.73
N ARG A 6 -17.66 20.36 -7.71
CA ARG A 6 -17.53 19.34 -6.67
C ARG A 6 -16.21 19.49 -5.93
N GLN A 7 -16.21 19.16 -4.65
CA GLN A 7 -15.02 19.01 -3.82
C GLN A 7 -14.82 17.54 -3.54
N GLU A 8 -13.59 17.10 -3.63
CA GLU A 8 -13.16 15.75 -3.23
C GLU A 8 -12.36 15.85 -1.93
N GLU A 9 -12.68 14.99 -0.97
CA GLU A 9 -12.00 14.87 0.30
C GLU A 9 -11.59 13.40 0.48
N THR A 10 -10.29 13.15 0.62
CA THR A 10 -9.77 11.79 0.73
C THR A 10 -8.37 11.77 1.33
N HIS A 11 -8.04 10.68 2.02
CA HIS A 11 -6.68 10.28 2.36
C HIS A 11 -6.22 9.05 1.55
N TYR A 12 -6.93 8.75 0.46
CA TYR A 12 -6.51 7.68 -0.46
C TYR A 12 -5.08 7.91 -0.96
N PRO A 13 -4.19 6.92 -0.96
CA PRO A 13 -4.43 5.49 -0.79
C PRO A 13 -4.24 4.96 0.66
N MET A 14 -4.09 5.84 1.66
CA MET A 14 -3.90 5.42 3.06
C MET A 14 -5.22 5.03 3.72
N ASP A 15 -6.33 5.62 3.26
CA ASP A 15 -7.68 5.34 3.71
C ASP A 15 -8.53 4.77 2.55
N ASP A 16 -9.58 4.05 2.90
CA ASP A 16 -10.47 3.35 2.00
C ASP A 16 -11.73 4.17 1.61
N LYS A 17 -11.79 5.45 2.03
CA LYS A 17 -12.92 6.34 1.76
C LYS A 17 -12.56 7.55 0.92
N ILE A 18 -13.44 7.85 -0.02
CA ILE A 18 -13.37 9.04 -0.86
C ILE A 18 -14.73 9.72 -0.81
N SER A 19 -14.77 11.00 -0.44
CA SER A 19 -15.99 11.78 -0.37
C SER A 19 -16.04 12.85 -1.44
N PHE A 20 -17.19 13.00 -2.08
CA PHE A 20 -17.44 14.04 -3.07
C PHE A 20 -18.64 14.89 -2.62
N THR A 21 -18.46 16.19 -2.52
CA THR A 21 -19.53 17.12 -2.14
C THR A 21 -19.83 18.09 -3.28
N LEU A 22 -21.10 18.26 -3.65
CA LEU A 22 -21.53 19.30 -4.56
C LEU A 22 -21.49 20.67 -3.87
N GLN A 23 -20.47 21.49 -4.21
CA GLN A 23 -20.22 22.78 -3.57
C GLN A 23 -21.11 23.90 -4.14
N SER A 24 -21.26 23.97 -5.45
CA SER A 24 -22.02 25.03 -6.10
C SER A 24 -22.70 24.55 -7.37
N MET A 25 -23.79 25.20 -7.69
CA MET A 25 -24.56 25.03 -8.91
C MET A 25 -24.85 26.40 -9.50
N ASP A 26 -25.26 26.45 -10.76
CA ASP A 26 -25.77 27.68 -11.37
C ASP A 26 -26.90 28.28 -10.49
N LYS A 27 -26.81 29.57 -10.19
CA LYS A 27 -27.77 30.28 -9.32
C LYS A 27 -29.23 30.15 -9.78
N LYS A 28 -29.45 29.89 -11.07
CA LYS A 28 -30.78 29.73 -11.68
C LYS A 28 -31.33 28.30 -11.53
N ARG A 29 -30.52 27.34 -11.08
CA ARG A 29 -30.91 25.92 -10.99
C ARG A 29 -30.94 25.47 -9.55
N LYS A 30 -32.04 24.83 -9.12
CA LYS A 30 -32.16 24.19 -7.81
C LYS A 30 -31.52 22.79 -7.78
N GLU A 31 -31.51 22.15 -8.93
CA GLU A 31 -30.96 20.81 -9.13
C GLU A 31 -30.45 20.63 -10.56
N VAL A 32 -29.57 19.66 -10.76
CA VAL A 32 -28.99 19.31 -12.06
C VAL A 32 -28.94 17.80 -12.20
N ASN A 33 -29.39 17.30 -13.35
CA ASN A 33 -29.29 15.86 -13.65
C ASN A 33 -28.00 15.56 -14.37
N PHE A 34 -27.22 14.63 -13.81
CA PHE A 34 -26.06 14.04 -14.48
C PHE A 34 -25.70 12.68 -13.90
N ALA A 35 -24.97 11.90 -14.68
CA ALA A 35 -24.41 10.62 -14.29
C ALA A 35 -23.01 10.83 -13.69
N LEU A 36 -22.86 10.65 -12.37
CA LEU A 36 -21.56 10.58 -11.72
C LEU A 36 -20.96 9.20 -12.00
N GLN A 37 -19.78 9.18 -12.58
CA GLN A 37 -19.04 7.95 -12.89
C GLN A 37 -17.88 7.78 -11.91
N LEU A 38 -17.84 6.63 -11.21
CA LEU A 38 -16.84 6.29 -10.21
C LEU A 38 -16.08 5.04 -10.66
N ARG A 39 -14.77 5.17 -10.80
CA ARG A 39 -13.93 4.01 -11.15
C ARG A 39 -13.70 3.13 -9.92
N ILE A 40 -14.05 1.86 -10.00
CA ILE A 40 -13.76 0.87 -8.98
C ILE A 40 -12.49 0.13 -9.37
N PRO A 41 -11.39 0.24 -8.58
CA PRO A 41 -10.14 -0.45 -8.87
C PRO A 41 -10.30 -1.97 -8.87
N LYS A 42 -9.51 -2.68 -9.68
CA LYS A 42 -9.59 -4.15 -9.81
C LYS A 42 -9.29 -4.87 -8.48
N TRP A 43 -8.44 -4.31 -7.63
CA TRP A 43 -8.08 -4.87 -6.33
C TRP A 43 -9.23 -4.84 -5.31
N CYS A 44 -10.19 -3.92 -5.46
CA CYS A 44 -11.37 -3.82 -4.59
C CYS A 44 -12.40 -4.86 -5.01
N LYS A 45 -12.66 -5.86 -4.18
CA LYS A 45 -13.63 -6.92 -4.49
C LYS A 45 -15.04 -6.35 -4.68
N GLN A 46 -15.47 -5.51 -3.74
CA GLN A 46 -16.78 -4.88 -3.76
C GLN A 46 -16.72 -3.52 -3.09
N ALA A 47 -17.02 -2.47 -3.82
CA ALA A 47 -17.15 -1.12 -3.31
C ALA A 47 -18.55 -0.83 -2.81
N GLY A 48 -18.67 0.04 -1.80
CA GLY A 48 -19.93 0.62 -1.36
C GLY A 48 -20.05 2.06 -1.84
N ILE A 49 -21.20 2.44 -2.36
CA ILE A 49 -21.49 3.82 -2.78
C ILE A 49 -22.70 4.32 -2.00
N SER A 50 -22.48 5.36 -1.19
CA SER A 50 -23.53 6.00 -0.39
C SER A 50 -23.79 7.41 -0.88
N VAL A 51 -25.03 7.86 -0.75
CA VAL A 51 -25.43 9.24 -1.04
C VAL A 51 -26.16 9.79 0.18
N ASN A 52 -25.69 10.93 0.69
CA ASN A 52 -26.24 11.56 1.89
C ASN A 52 -26.35 10.60 3.09
N GLY A 53 -25.36 9.74 3.28
CA GLY A 53 -25.31 8.75 4.36
C GLY A 53 -26.13 7.47 4.13
N GLN A 54 -26.84 7.35 3.03
CA GLN A 54 -27.61 6.14 2.69
C GLN A 54 -26.88 5.33 1.63
N LEU A 55 -26.66 4.04 1.90
CA LEU A 55 -26.09 3.11 0.93
C LEU A 55 -27.04 3.03 -0.28
N LEU A 56 -26.49 3.36 -1.47
CA LEU A 56 -27.24 3.35 -2.72
C LEU A 56 -27.02 2.05 -3.49
N GLN A 57 -25.77 1.63 -3.63
CA GLN A 57 -25.41 0.44 -4.40
C GLN A 57 -24.04 -0.10 -4.03
N HIS A 58 -23.82 -1.37 -4.36
CA HIS A 58 -22.49 -1.97 -4.42
C HIS A 58 -22.01 -2.05 -5.86
N ALA A 59 -20.69 -2.05 -6.04
CA ALA A 59 -20.05 -2.18 -7.35
C ALA A 59 -18.81 -3.07 -7.29
N GLU A 60 -18.66 -3.93 -8.28
CA GLU A 60 -17.51 -4.84 -8.40
C GLU A 60 -16.26 -4.13 -8.90
N GLY A 61 -15.09 -4.65 -8.49
CA GLY A 61 -13.80 -4.18 -8.95
C GLY A 61 -13.57 -4.31 -10.45
N GLY A 62 -12.77 -3.39 -11.00
CA GLY A 62 -12.44 -3.35 -12.42
C GLY A 62 -13.51 -2.71 -13.30
N ARG A 63 -14.55 -2.13 -12.73
CA ARG A 63 -15.69 -1.53 -13.45
C ARG A 63 -15.87 -0.06 -13.13
N MET A 64 -16.72 0.60 -13.93
CA MET A 64 -17.26 1.93 -13.64
C MET A 64 -18.61 1.79 -12.97
N ALA A 65 -18.79 2.37 -11.80
CA ALA A 65 -20.09 2.54 -11.18
C ALA A 65 -20.71 3.87 -11.65
N ILE A 66 -21.99 3.85 -11.97
CA ILE A 66 -22.72 5.03 -12.48
C ILE A 66 -23.85 5.36 -11.51
N VAL A 67 -23.85 6.59 -11.00
CA VAL A 67 -24.91 7.14 -10.16
C VAL A 67 -25.61 8.24 -10.94
N ASN A 68 -26.74 7.93 -11.56
CA ASN A 68 -27.53 8.89 -12.33
C ASN A 68 -28.72 9.37 -11.49
N ARG A 69 -28.74 10.68 -11.19
CA ARG A 69 -29.83 11.29 -10.41
C ARG A 69 -29.87 12.80 -10.57
N ASN A 70 -30.92 13.42 -10.03
CA ASN A 70 -30.96 14.86 -9.83
C ASN A 70 -30.16 15.23 -8.57
N TRP A 71 -29.13 16.02 -8.77
CA TRP A 71 -28.20 16.44 -7.72
C TRP A 71 -28.55 17.83 -7.22
N LYS A 72 -28.39 18.04 -5.91
CA LYS A 72 -28.61 19.34 -5.25
C LYS A 72 -27.30 19.81 -4.63
N LYS A 73 -27.17 21.12 -4.43
CA LYS A 73 -26.07 21.70 -3.67
C LYS A 73 -26.04 21.09 -2.26
N GLY A 74 -24.87 20.63 -1.82
CA GLY A 74 -24.67 19.98 -0.54
C GLY A 74 -24.83 18.45 -0.58
N ASP A 75 -25.30 17.87 -1.69
CA ASP A 75 -25.32 16.40 -1.82
C ASP A 75 -23.89 15.85 -1.67
N ARG A 76 -23.76 14.81 -0.86
CA ARG A 76 -22.49 14.12 -0.57
C ARG A 76 -22.55 12.69 -1.05
N VAL A 77 -21.58 12.31 -1.85
CA VAL A 77 -21.34 10.91 -2.25
C VAL A 77 -20.13 10.40 -1.50
N GLU A 78 -20.24 9.23 -0.92
CA GLU A 78 -19.13 8.52 -0.30
C GLU A 78 -18.88 7.22 -1.06
N LEU A 79 -17.65 7.05 -1.55
CA LEU A 79 -17.15 5.82 -2.14
C LEU A 79 -16.26 5.12 -1.11
N HIS A 80 -16.68 3.94 -0.69
CA HIS A 80 -15.93 3.07 0.20
C HIS A 80 -15.31 1.93 -0.60
N LEU A 81 -13.99 1.80 -0.54
CA LEU A 81 -13.16 0.83 -1.25
C LEU A 81 -12.47 -0.09 -0.23
N PRO A 82 -13.13 -1.13 0.34
CA PRO A 82 -12.53 -1.96 1.37
C PRO A 82 -11.17 -2.52 0.96
N MET A 83 -10.16 -2.30 1.80
CA MET A 83 -8.77 -2.70 1.58
C MET A 83 -8.39 -3.83 2.52
N GLU A 84 -8.33 -5.05 2.00
CA GLU A 84 -7.76 -6.22 2.67
C GLU A 84 -6.28 -6.36 2.33
N VAL A 85 -5.52 -7.03 3.20
CA VAL A 85 -4.17 -7.47 2.88
C VAL A 85 -4.26 -8.65 1.92
N THR A 86 -3.60 -8.53 0.80
CA THR A 86 -3.50 -9.56 -0.24
C THR A 86 -2.04 -9.90 -0.52
N ALA A 87 -1.81 -10.97 -1.26
CA ALA A 87 -0.47 -11.36 -1.66
C ALA A 87 -0.45 -11.77 -3.14
N SER A 88 0.51 -11.25 -3.87
CA SER A 88 0.85 -11.69 -5.22
C SER A 88 2.08 -12.61 -5.20
N THR A 89 2.24 -13.41 -6.25
CA THR A 89 3.33 -14.38 -6.40
C THR A 89 4.27 -13.92 -7.49
N TRP A 90 5.56 -14.03 -7.20
CA TRP A 90 6.64 -13.57 -8.06
C TRP A 90 7.71 -14.65 -8.26
N TYR A 91 8.94 -14.21 -8.57
CA TYR A 91 10.09 -15.07 -8.82
C TYR A 91 10.31 -16.08 -7.67
N GLU A 92 10.65 -17.32 -8.00
CA GLU A 92 10.87 -18.43 -7.05
C GLU A 92 9.71 -18.66 -6.07
N ASN A 93 8.47 -18.41 -6.53
CA ASN A 93 7.27 -18.45 -5.70
C ASN A 93 7.32 -17.55 -4.46
N SER A 94 8.12 -16.50 -4.48
CA SER A 94 8.10 -15.46 -3.46
C SER A 94 6.74 -14.76 -3.41
N VAL A 95 6.48 -14.09 -2.31
CA VAL A 95 5.24 -13.34 -2.11
C VAL A 95 5.53 -11.88 -1.86
N THR A 96 4.73 -11.03 -2.48
CA THR A 96 4.66 -9.60 -2.21
C THR A 96 3.38 -9.30 -1.46
N ILE A 97 3.48 -8.47 -0.42
CA ILE A 97 2.34 -8.07 0.41
C ILE A 97 1.78 -6.76 -0.10
N GLU A 98 0.47 -6.74 -0.32
CA GLU A 98 -0.27 -5.62 -0.88
C GLU A 98 -1.48 -5.27 -0.01
N ARG A 99 -1.87 -4.00 0.00
CA ARG A 99 -3.14 -3.56 0.60
C ARG A 99 -3.72 -2.43 -0.25
N GLY A 100 -4.86 -2.67 -0.86
CA GLY A 100 -5.41 -1.75 -1.84
C GLY A 100 -4.43 -1.52 -2.99
N PRO A 101 -4.08 -0.27 -3.32
CA PRO A 101 -3.10 0.04 -4.38
C PRO A 101 -1.65 0.03 -3.90
N LEU A 102 -1.38 -0.21 -2.62
CA LEU A 102 -0.06 -0.11 -2.03
C LEU A 102 0.65 -1.47 -1.97
N VAL A 103 1.91 -1.47 -2.36
CA VAL A 103 2.88 -2.55 -2.13
C VAL A 103 3.67 -2.22 -0.87
N PHE A 104 4.00 -3.23 -0.08
CA PHE A 104 4.71 -3.09 1.19
C PHE A 104 6.11 -3.66 1.12
N ALA A 105 7.05 -2.98 1.76
CA ALA A 105 8.45 -3.37 1.87
C ALA A 105 8.86 -3.49 3.34
N LEU A 106 9.90 -4.27 3.60
CA LEU A 106 10.47 -4.43 4.93
C LEU A 106 10.95 -3.08 5.45
N LYS A 107 10.50 -2.70 6.66
CA LYS A 107 11.02 -1.54 7.38
C LYS A 107 12.37 -1.92 7.97
N MET A 108 13.42 -1.20 7.59
CA MET A 108 14.80 -1.44 8.01
C MET A 108 15.45 -0.16 8.52
N GLU A 109 16.36 -0.29 9.47
CA GLU A 109 17.28 0.79 9.80
C GLU A 109 18.43 0.87 8.80
N GLU A 110 18.82 2.09 8.46
CA GLU A 110 19.73 2.40 7.37
C GLU A 110 20.93 3.22 7.86
N LYS A 111 22.11 2.90 7.35
CA LYS A 111 23.31 3.71 7.48
C LYS A 111 23.58 4.40 6.15
N TRP A 112 23.70 5.73 6.19
CA TRP A 112 24.01 6.56 5.03
C TRP A 112 25.44 7.04 5.09
N GLU A 113 26.24 6.71 4.08
CA GLU A 113 27.62 7.14 3.95
C GLU A 113 27.77 8.00 2.72
N LYS A 114 28.20 9.24 2.91
CA LYS A 114 28.56 10.12 1.79
C LYS A 114 29.89 9.67 1.21
N LYS A 115 29.92 9.43 -0.10
CA LYS A 115 31.13 9.08 -0.87
C LYS A 115 31.32 10.08 -2.02
N GLU A 116 32.55 10.41 -2.32
CA GLU A 116 32.90 11.29 -3.45
C GLU A 116 33.08 10.45 -4.71
N PHE A 117 32.67 10.98 -5.84
CA PHE A 117 32.98 10.39 -7.13
C PHE A 117 34.47 10.66 -7.49
N GLU A 118 35.12 9.67 -8.05
CA GLU A 118 36.48 9.85 -8.63
C GLU A 118 36.45 10.76 -9.87
N GLU A 119 35.34 10.70 -10.61
CA GLU A 119 35.15 11.40 -11.88
C GLU A 119 34.15 12.56 -11.73
N PRO A 120 34.57 13.80 -12.02
CA PRO A 120 33.78 15.00 -11.70
C PRO A 120 32.49 15.16 -12.50
N TRP A 121 32.31 14.50 -13.65
CA TRP A 121 31.10 14.57 -14.45
C TRP A 121 29.89 13.80 -13.88
N TYR A 122 30.11 12.90 -12.91
CA TYR A 122 29.01 12.24 -12.19
C TYR A 122 28.48 13.08 -11.04
N GLY A 123 29.03 14.25 -10.78
CA GLY A 123 28.73 15.13 -9.69
C GLY A 123 29.75 15.05 -8.54
N PRO A 124 29.54 15.82 -7.45
CA PRO A 124 30.55 15.91 -6.40
C PRO A 124 30.52 14.71 -5.44
N TYR A 125 29.37 14.02 -5.28
CA TYR A 125 29.23 12.92 -4.33
C TYR A 125 27.97 12.09 -4.59
N TYR A 126 27.93 10.92 -3.97
CA TYR A 126 26.75 10.06 -3.83
C TYR A 126 26.62 9.53 -2.41
N TYR A 127 25.48 8.93 -2.10
CA TYR A 127 25.28 8.23 -0.83
C TYR A 127 25.24 6.72 -1.06
N SER A 128 26.08 6.00 -0.29
CA SER A 128 25.95 4.56 -0.12
C SER A 128 25.03 4.30 1.05
N VAL A 129 23.98 3.49 0.83
CA VAL A 129 22.98 3.17 1.87
C VAL A 129 23.03 1.68 2.14
N THR A 130 23.22 1.31 3.41
CA THR A 130 23.30 -0.09 3.84
C THR A 130 22.38 -0.37 5.01
N PRO A 131 21.81 -1.59 5.13
CA PRO A 131 21.01 -1.95 6.28
C PRO A 131 21.91 -2.13 7.51
N THR A 132 21.43 -1.73 8.69
CA THR A 132 22.13 -1.94 9.97
C THR A 132 21.59 -3.14 10.75
N GLU A 133 20.56 -3.79 10.22
CA GLU A 133 19.91 -4.96 10.80
C GLU A 133 19.62 -6.02 9.73
N PRO A 134 19.26 -7.24 10.10
CA PRO A 134 18.94 -8.29 9.15
C PRO A 134 17.80 -7.91 8.22
N TRP A 135 17.90 -8.30 6.95
CA TRP A 135 16.94 -8.01 5.91
C TRP A 135 16.39 -9.26 5.20
N ASN A 136 17.07 -10.38 5.32
CA ASN A 136 16.82 -11.62 4.61
C ASN A 136 15.83 -12.53 5.35
N TYR A 137 14.59 -12.06 5.46
CA TYR A 137 13.51 -12.76 6.13
C TYR A 137 12.63 -13.55 5.15
N GLY A 138 12.14 -14.71 5.62
CA GLY A 138 11.06 -15.44 4.97
C GLY A 138 9.81 -15.46 5.85
N LEU A 139 8.62 -15.45 5.23
CA LEU A 139 7.35 -15.48 5.95
C LEU A 139 7.05 -16.91 6.42
N VAL A 140 6.73 -17.09 7.70
CA VAL A 140 6.50 -18.40 8.31
C VAL A 140 5.09 -18.90 8.01
N ASP A 141 4.99 -20.14 7.50
CA ASP A 141 3.72 -20.85 7.23
C ASP A 141 2.67 -20.00 6.49
N PHE A 142 3.13 -19.12 5.63
CA PHE A 142 2.28 -18.12 5.00
C PHE A 142 1.36 -18.75 3.94
N ASN A 143 0.06 -18.56 4.10
CA ASN A 143 -0.95 -18.93 3.12
C ASN A 143 -1.41 -17.70 2.33
N ARG A 144 -1.08 -17.64 1.04
CA ARG A 144 -1.40 -16.52 0.14
C ARG A 144 -2.88 -16.21 0.06
N ASN A 145 -3.73 -17.24 0.07
CA ASN A 145 -5.17 -17.08 -0.03
C ASN A 145 -5.80 -16.53 1.26
N LYS A 146 -5.00 -16.48 2.32
CA LYS A 146 -5.38 -16.02 3.66
C LYS A 146 -4.44 -14.92 4.17
N ALA A 147 -3.82 -14.15 3.28
CA ALA A 147 -2.83 -13.14 3.62
C ALA A 147 -3.31 -12.19 4.73
N ASN A 148 -4.58 -11.81 4.71
CA ASN A 148 -5.16 -10.94 5.72
C ASN A 148 -5.22 -11.58 7.13
N GLU A 149 -5.30 -12.91 7.23
CA GLU A 149 -5.26 -13.63 8.53
C GLU A 149 -3.85 -13.66 9.15
N HIS A 150 -2.80 -13.56 8.31
CA HIS A 150 -1.39 -13.53 8.73
C HIS A 150 -0.87 -12.13 9.04
N ALA A 151 -1.66 -11.09 8.78
CA ALA A 151 -1.24 -9.70 8.87
C ALA A 151 -1.92 -8.96 10.02
N ARG A 152 -1.16 -8.20 10.78
CA ARG A 152 -1.68 -7.22 11.72
C ARG A 152 -1.47 -5.82 11.14
N VAL A 153 -2.53 -5.18 10.71
CA VAL A 153 -2.51 -3.84 10.12
C VAL A 153 -2.68 -2.78 11.20
N THR A 154 -1.82 -1.77 11.20
CA THR A 154 -1.96 -0.56 12.00
C THR A 154 -2.01 0.64 11.07
N ILE A 155 -3.03 1.48 11.21
CA ILE A 155 -3.21 2.71 10.44
C ILE A 155 -2.97 3.89 11.39
N HIS A 156 -2.01 4.73 11.03
CA HIS A 156 -1.62 5.93 11.77
C HIS A 156 -2.33 7.14 11.17
N THR A 157 -3.56 7.41 11.61
CA THR A 157 -4.39 8.48 11.03
C THR A 157 -3.77 9.86 11.20
N GLU A 158 -3.02 10.09 12.28
CA GLU A 158 -2.28 11.32 12.55
C GLU A 158 -1.16 11.59 11.55
N LYS A 159 -0.62 10.54 10.95
CA LYS A 159 0.45 10.65 9.94
C LYS A 159 -0.08 10.88 8.52
N GLN A 160 -1.35 10.60 8.27
CA GLN A 160 -1.97 10.76 6.95
C GLN A 160 -2.06 12.24 6.54
N SER A 161 -2.14 13.15 7.49
CA SER A 161 -2.17 14.61 7.25
C SER A 161 -0.79 15.24 7.11
N SER A 162 0.29 14.46 7.21
CA SER A 162 1.66 14.95 7.01
C SER A 162 1.84 15.49 5.59
N VAL A 163 2.59 16.58 5.46
CA VAL A 163 2.95 17.17 4.14
C VAL A 163 3.69 16.15 3.27
N PHE A 164 4.46 15.25 3.89
CA PHE A 164 5.17 14.18 3.21
C PHE A 164 5.10 12.87 4.04
N PRO A 165 4.06 12.05 3.85
CA PRO A 165 3.90 10.80 4.59
C PRO A 165 4.80 9.66 4.08
N TRP A 166 5.52 9.86 2.95
CA TRP A 166 6.28 8.84 2.27
C TRP A 166 7.74 8.78 2.76
N ASN A 167 7.92 8.61 4.06
CA ASN A 167 9.21 8.32 4.68
C ASN A 167 9.04 7.30 5.81
N LYS A 168 10.13 6.73 6.28
CA LYS A 168 10.13 5.64 7.26
C LYS A 168 9.49 6.05 8.59
N GLU A 169 9.74 7.28 9.05
CA GLU A 169 9.27 7.80 10.34
C GLU A 169 7.78 8.13 10.31
N ASN A 170 7.28 8.58 9.17
CA ASN A 170 5.90 9.00 8.97
C ASN A 170 5.06 7.98 8.19
N ALA A 171 5.54 6.74 8.07
CA ALA A 171 4.77 5.71 7.38
C ALA A 171 3.33 5.63 7.93
N PRO A 172 2.31 5.88 7.09
CA PRO A 172 0.93 5.99 7.56
C PRO A 172 0.28 4.65 7.84
N ILE A 173 0.88 3.56 7.36
CA ILE A 173 0.39 2.20 7.52
C ILE A 173 1.56 1.29 7.84
N GLU A 174 1.40 0.44 8.84
CA GLU A 174 2.32 -0.64 9.17
C GLU A 174 1.58 -1.98 9.08
N ILE A 175 2.24 -2.99 8.52
CA ILE A 175 1.76 -4.38 8.51
C ILE A 175 2.80 -5.23 9.23
N ARG A 176 2.40 -5.91 10.30
CA ARG A 176 3.27 -6.81 11.04
C ARG A 176 2.98 -8.25 10.70
N MET A 177 4.02 -9.04 10.49
CA MET A 177 3.94 -10.42 10.05
C MET A 177 5.02 -11.27 10.71
N LYS A 178 4.72 -12.56 10.87
CA LYS A 178 5.67 -13.54 11.40
C LYS A 178 6.68 -13.97 10.34
N ALA A 179 7.94 -13.96 10.72
CA ALA A 179 9.05 -14.28 9.83
C ALA A 179 10.18 -15.03 10.55
N ARG A 180 11.08 -15.60 9.77
CA ARG A 180 12.37 -16.13 10.21
C ARG A 180 13.48 -15.70 9.28
N LEU A 181 14.69 -15.63 9.81
CA LEU A 181 15.87 -15.39 8.97
C LEU A 181 16.08 -16.54 7.99
N VAL A 182 16.57 -16.21 6.81
CA VAL A 182 16.95 -17.14 5.76
C VAL A 182 18.43 -16.92 5.44
N PRO A 183 19.39 -17.51 6.21
CA PRO A 183 20.80 -17.23 6.10
C PRO A 183 21.42 -17.61 4.75
N SER A 184 20.76 -18.50 4.00
CA SER A 184 21.14 -18.84 2.62
C SER A 184 20.91 -17.72 1.64
N TRP A 185 20.01 -16.77 1.95
CA TRP A 185 19.77 -15.59 1.15
C TRP A 185 20.76 -14.50 1.51
N LYS A 186 21.81 -14.38 0.70
CA LYS A 186 22.97 -13.51 0.96
C LYS A 186 23.02 -12.35 -0.01
N LEU A 187 23.87 -11.39 0.32
CA LEU A 187 24.21 -10.33 -0.62
C LEU A 187 24.99 -10.91 -1.81
N TYR A 188 24.73 -10.36 -2.97
CA TYR A 188 25.48 -10.56 -4.20
C TYR A 188 25.77 -9.20 -4.82
N ASN A 189 27.05 -8.89 -5.03
CA ASN A 189 27.51 -7.59 -5.50
C ASN A 189 26.88 -6.41 -4.71
N GLU A 190 26.94 -6.50 -3.37
CA GLU A 190 26.42 -5.49 -2.42
C GLU A 190 24.88 -5.27 -2.48
N MET A 191 24.15 -6.05 -3.25
CA MET A 191 22.70 -6.03 -3.34
C MET A 191 22.10 -7.33 -2.76
N ALA A 192 20.81 -7.34 -2.52
CA ALA A 192 20.11 -8.59 -2.20
C ALA A 192 20.34 -9.59 -3.35
N GLY A 193 20.91 -10.74 -3.03
CA GLY A 193 21.16 -11.79 -4.01
C GLY A 193 19.87 -12.48 -4.47
N PRO A 194 20.01 -13.49 -5.37
CA PRO A 194 18.87 -14.26 -5.84
C PRO A 194 18.07 -14.83 -4.69
N GLN A 195 16.75 -14.69 -4.77
CA GLN A 195 15.86 -15.21 -3.76
C GLN A 195 15.88 -16.74 -3.71
N PRO A 196 15.85 -17.34 -2.51
CA PRO A 196 15.63 -18.76 -2.37
C PRO A 196 14.19 -19.12 -2.77
N TYR A 197 14.03 -20.31 -3.33
CA TYR A 197 12.70 -20.85 -3.68
C TYR A 197 11.81 -20.92 -2.44
N SER A 198 10.55 -20.49 -2.55
CA SER A 198 9.56 -20.57 -1.47
C SER A 198 9.29 -22.01 -1.07
N PHE A 199 8.91 -22.18 0.20
CA PHE A 199 8.89 -23.43 0.95
C PHE A 199 10.28 -24.01 1.16
N CYS A 200 11.34 -23.15 1.08
CA CYS A 200 12.65 -23.55 1.55
C CYS A 200 12.53 -23.95 3.02
N SER A 201 13.15 -25.08 3.37
CA SER A 201 13.16 -25.60 4.74
C SER A 201 14.04 -24.80 5.71
N GLY A 202 14.53 -23.66 5.28
CA GLY A 202 15.71 -23.01 5.83
C GLY A 202 15.46 -21.72 6.60
N GLY A 203 14.33 -21.57 7.25
CA GLY A 203 14.21 -20.52 8.27
C GLY A 203 15.02 -20.94 9.51
N GLU A 204 16.10 -20.23 9.81
CA GLU A 204 16.91 -20.46 11.02
C GLU A 204 16.56 -19.48 12.13
N GLY A 205 16.81 -19.89 13.36
CA GLY A 205 16.55 -19.07 14.54
C GLY A 205 15.08 -19.00 14.96
N PRO A 206 14.79 -18.18 15.96
CA PRO A 206 13.45 -18.04 16.48
C PRO A 206 12.54 -17.31 15.47
N GLU A 207 11.24 -17.60 15.57
CA GLU A 207 10.22 -16.81 14.91
C GLU A 207 10.23 -15.38 15.47
N THR A 208 10.20 -14.39 14.59
CA THR A 208 10.17 -12.98 14.93
C THR A 208 9.05 -12.29 14.21
N GLU A 209 8.67 -11.10 14.68
CA GLU A 209 7.72 -10.24 13.99
C GLU A 209 8.49 -9.18 13.19
N ILE A 210 8.25 -9.12 11.88
CA ILE A 210 8.77 -8.06 11.02
C ILE A 210 7.70 -7.02 10.74
N THR A 211 8.12 -5.78 10.49
CA THR A 211 7.24 -4.68 10.13
C THR A 211 7.45 -4.31 8.67
N LEU A 212 6.35 -4.25 7.93
CA LEU A 212 6.31 -3.79 6.56
C LEU A 212 5.64 -2.41 6.50
N ILE A 213 6.16 -1.53 5.66
CA ILE A 213 5.61 -0.19 5.41
C ILE A 213 5.43 0.02 3.90
N PRO A 214 4.62 1.02 3.45
CA PRO A 214 4.46 1.26 2.03
C PRO A 214 5.80 1.43 1.32
N TYR A 215 5.94 0.84 0.15
CA TYR A 215 7.14 0.86 -0.69
C TYR A 215 7.74 2.27 -0.85
N GLY A 216 6.88 3.29 -1.00
CA GLY A 216 7.30 4.68 -1.11
C GLY A 216 7.94 5.27 0.16
N CYS A 217 7.83 4.58 1.31
CA CYS A 217 8.38 5.01 2.59
C CYS A 217 9.79 4.47 2.86
N THR A 218 10.36 3.65 1.96
CA THR A 218 11.66 3.00 2.15
C THR A 218 12.66 3.42 1.10
N THR A 219 13.94 3.43 1.45
CA THR A 219 15.07 3.59 0.53
C THR A 219 15.61 2.22 0.12
N LEU A 220 15.95 1.39 1.10
CA LEU A 220 16.24 -0.02 0.87
C LEU A 220 14.92 -0.79 0.79
N ARG A 221 14.75 -1.63 -0.25
CA ARG A 221 13.45 -2.17 -0.61
C ARG A 221 13.49 -3.68 -0.77
N ILE A 222 13.11 -4.39 0.27
CA ILE A 222 12.79 -5.83 0.21
C ILE A 222 11.27 -5.93 0.19
N THR A 223 10.70 -6.29 -0.94
CA THR A 223 9.24 -6.39 -1.19
C THR A 223 8.78 -7.80 -1.45
N GLU A 224 9.70 -8.68 -1.83
CA GLU A 224 9.44 -10.07 -2.13
C GLU A 224 10.04 -10.94 -1.04
N PHE A 225 9.25 -11.82 -0.49
CA PHE A 225 9.63 -12.67 0.63
C PHE A 225 9.47 -14.14 0.24
N PRO A 226 10.49 -15.00 0.44
CA PRO A 226 10.30 -16.43 0.37
C PRO A 226 9.34 -16.87 1.49
N VAL A 227 8.61 -17.95 1.27
CA VAL A 227 7.84 -18.63 2.33
C VAL A 227 8.69 -19.72 2.92
N VAL A 228 8.76 -19.76 4.24
CA VAL A 228 9.48 -20.80 5.01
C VAL A 228 8.48 -21.60 5.85
N GLY A 229 8.74 -22.91 6.00
CA GLY A 229 7.93 -23.74 6.88
C GLY A 229 8.20 -23.48 8.35
N ALA A 230 7.30 -23.93 9.22
CA ALA A 230 7.57 -24.01 10.66
C ALA A 230 8.78 -24.93 10.92
N SER A 231 9.57 -24.62 11.94
CA SER A 231 10.58 -25.60 12.41
C SER A 231 9.87 -26.88 12.80
N ARG A 232 10.29 -27.99 12.21
CA ARG A 232 9.92 -29.32 12.70
C ARG A 232 10.57 -29.58 14.05
#